data_e44d3e3af05911501e4081c3fb3dae7e
#
_entry.id   e44d3e3af05911501e4081c3fb3dae7e
#
_cell.length_a   1.000
_cell.length_b   1.000
_cell.length_c   1.000
_cell.angle_alpha   90.00
_cell.angle_beta   90.00
_cell.angle_gamma   90.00
#
_symmetry.space_group_name_H-M   'P 1'
#
loop_
_entity.id
_entity.type
_entity.pdbx_description
1 polymer ?
#
loop_
_entity_poly.entity_id
_entity_poly.type
_entity_poly.pdbx_seq_one_letter_code
_entity_poly.pdbx_strand_id
1 'polypeptide(L)'
;MLQKSEVVVLTSINQEGYPRPVPMSMVKAEGISTVWMSTGNDSWKTVDFRKNPKGGLCFYAQGDSVCMTGDVEVITDADIKQELWQDWFINHFPGGPTDPNYVILKFEANHATYWIEGKFVHRKV
;
A
#
# COMPACT_ATOMS: atom_id res chain seq x y z
N MET A 1 -3.08 -14.61 5.70
CA MET A 1 -1.73 -14.05 5.91
C MET A 1 -1.74 -12.56 6.16
N LEU A 2 -2.27 -11.75 5.26
CA LEU A 2 -2.41 -10.32 5.53
C LEU A 2 -3.55 -10.09 6.51
N GLN A 3 -3.18 -9.55 7.65
CA GLN A 3 -4.10 -9.23 8.72
C GLN A 3 -4.27 -7.72 8.81
N LYS A 4 -5.43 -7.31 9.30
CA LYS A 4 -5.69 -5.93 9.65
C LYS A 4 -4.60 -5.43 10.61
N SER A 5 -4.06 -4.25 10.35
CA SER A 5 -2.99 -3.60 11.09
C SER A 5 -1.59 -4.19 10.94
N GLU A 6 -1.39 -5.19 10.08
CA GLU A 6 -0.03 -5.60 9.76
C GLU A 6 0.71 -4.51 8.99
N VAL A 7 2.02 -4.47 9.20
CA VAL A 7 2.90 -3.54 8.48
C VAL A 7 3.37 -4.20 7.20
N VAL A 8 3.27 -3.47 6.11
CA VAL A 8 3.79 -3.88 4.81
C VAL A 8 4.80 -2.84 4.35
N VAL A 9 5.73 -3.22 3.47
CA VAL A 9 6.68 -2.29 2.88
C VAL A 9 6.21 -1.95 1.48
N LEU A 10 5.88 -0.67 1.27
CA LEU A 10 5.44 -0.15 -0.01
C LEU A 10 6.59 0.61 -0.64
N THR A 11 6.87 0.34 -1.92
CA THR A 11 7.95 0.98 -2.65
C THR A 11 7.39 1.77 -3.81
N SER A 12 7.71 3.06 -3.87
CA SER A 12 7.44 3.93 -5.02
C SER A 12 8.74 4.18 -5.78
N ILE A 13 8.60 4.68 -7.00
CA ILE A 13 9.75 5.14 -7.79
C ILE A 13 9.74 6.67 -7.72
N ASN A 14 10.82 7.26 -7.23
CA ASN A 14 10.89 8.71 -7.12
C ASN A 14 11.20 9.36 -8.48
N GLN A 15 11.22 10.67 -8.51
CA GLN A 15 11.41 11.42 -9.77
C GLN A 15 12.79 11.24 -10.37
N GLU A 16 13.76 10.79 -9.59
CA GLU A 16 15.11 10.50 -10.07
C GLU A 16 15.27 9.02 -10.48
N GLY A 17 14.20 8.24 -10.42
CA GLY A 17 14.20 6.84 -10.83
C GLY A 17 14.62 5.86 -9.75
N TYR A 18 14.77 6.31 -8.50
CA TYR A 18 15.14 5.40 -7.42
C TYR A 18 13.93 4.80 -6.72
N PRO A 19 14.00 3.53 -6.33
CA PRO A 19 12.96 2.91 -5.50
C PRO A 19 13.06 3.44 -4.07
N ARG A 20 11.90 3.80 -3.51
CA ARG A 20 11.80 4.33 -2.14
C ARG A 20 10.89 3.44 -1.31
N PRO A 21 11.46 2.47 -0.54
CA PRO A 21 10.66 1.63 0.35
C PRO A 21 10.27 2.39 1.62
N VAL A 22 9.05 2.17 2.07
CA VAL A 22 8.54 2.75 3.31
C VAL A 22 7.58 1.78 3.99
N PRO A 23 7.67 1.61 5.32
CA PRO A 23 6.71 0.79 6.04
C PRO A 23 5.35 1.50 6.11
N MET A 24 4.28 0.74 5.88
CA MET A 24 2.90 1.25 5.88
C MET A 24 2.01 0.31 6.67
N SER A 25 1.04 0.87 7.37
CA SER A 25 -0.02 0.06 7.97
C SER A 25 -1.06 -0.26 6.91
N MET A 26 -1.39 -1.54 6.79
CA MET A 26 -2.43 -1.99 5.88
C MET A 26 -3.80 -1.69 6.48
N VAL A 27 -4.70 -1.16 5.67
CA VAL A 27 -6.07 -0.84 6.09
C VAL A 27 -7.03 -1.96 5.69
N LYS A 28 -6.87 -2.49 4.48
CA LYS A 28 -7.74 -3.54 3.94
C LYS A 28 -6.97 -4.34 2.91
N ALA A 29 -7.29 -5.63 2.78
CA ALA A 29 -6.76 -6.47 1.72
C ALA A 29 -7.86 -7.37 1.16
N GLU A 30 -7.83 -7.58 -0.15
CA GLU A 30 -8.63 -8.61 -0.81
C GLU A 30 -7.66 -9.67 -1.34
N GLY A 31 -7.64 -10.83 -0.69
CA GLY A 31 -6.60 -11.80 -0.92
C GLY A 31 -5.24 -11.21 -0.61
N ILE A 32 -4.25 -11.48 -1.45
CA ILE A 32 -2.93 -10.85 -1.37
C ILE A 32 -2.69 -9.89 -2.51
N SER A 33 -3.56 -9.87 -3.52
CA SER A 33 -3.33 -9.13 -4.76
C SER A 33 -3.79 -7.68 -4.72
N THR A 34 -4.69 -7.33 -3.80
CA THR A 34 -5.18 -5.96 -3.69
C THR A 34 -5.11 -5.49 -2.25
N VAL A 35 -4.41 -4.39 -2.02
CA VAL A 35 -4.15 -3.87 -0.68
C VAL A 35 -4.42 -2.37 -0.66
N TRP A 36 -5.16 -1.92 0.36
CA TRP A 36 -5.44 -0.50 0.58
C TRP A 36 -4.68 0.00 1.80
N MET A 37 -4.14 1.21 1.68
CA MET A 37 -3.37 1.88 2.73
C MET A 37 -3.81 3.34 2.81
N SER A 38 -3.72 3.93 3.99
CA SER A 38 -3.99 5.36 4.17
C SER A 38 -2.69 6.14 4.22
N THR A 39 -2.70 7.35 3.68
CA THR A 39 -1.53 8.21 3.72
C THR A 39 -1.92 9.68 3.51
N GLY A 40 -0.94 10.57 3.62
CA GLY A 40 -1.14 11.98 3.35
C GLY A 40 -1.08 12.30 1.87
N ASN A 41 -1.94 13.20 1.43
CA ASN A 41 -1.96 13.71 0.06
C ASN A 41 -0.63 14.37 -0.32
N ASP A 42 0.05 14.98 0.65
CA ASP A 42 1.32 15.68 0.47
C ASP A 42 2.55 14.79 0.72
N SER A 43 2.37 13.53 1.05
CA SER A 43 3.53 12.65 1.26
C SER A 43 4.28 12.41 -0.06
N TRP A 44 5.59 12.19 0.04
CA TRP A 44 6.42 12.00 -1.14
C TRP A 44 5.99 10.79 -1.97
N LYS A 45 5.59 9.71 -1.31
CA LYS A 45 5.12 8.53 -2.03
C LYS A 45 3.84 8.79 -2.81
N THR A 46 2.94 9.61 -2.28
CA THR A 46 1.72 9.99 -2.99
C THR A 46 2.04 10.78 -4.25
N VAL A 47 2.96 11.73 -4.14
CA VAL A 47 3.44 12.51 -5.29
C VAL A 47 4.09 11.60 -6.31
N ASP A 48 4.92 10.66 -5.86
CA ASP A 48 5.58 9.70 -6.73
C ASP A 48 4.55 8.86 -7.51
N PHE A 49 3.55 8.31 -6.82
CA PHE A 49 2.55 7.45 -7.48
C PHE A 49 1.65 8.21 -8.45
N ARG A 50 1.40 9.50 -8.23
CA ARG A 50 0.66 10.30 -9.20
C ARG A 50 1.43 10.46 -10.51
N LYS A 51 2.75 10.45 -10.46
CA LYS A 51 3.61 10.56 -11.64
C LYS A 51 3.95 9.21 -12.25
N ASN A 52 4.12 8.19 -11.42
CA ASN A 52 4.45 6.84 -11.87
C ASN A 52 3.71 5.85 -10.96
N PRO A 53 2.66 5.20 -11.48
CA PRO A 53 1.86 4.29 -10.66
C PRO A 53 2.56 2.98 -10.31
N LYS A 54 3.68 2.67 -10.94
CA LYS A 54 4.39 1.43 -10.70
C LYS A 54 4.97 1.39 -9.30
N GLY A 55 4.77 0.27 -8.62
CA GLY A 55 5.24 0.11 -7.27
C GLY A 55 5.48 -1.33 -6.88
N GLY A 56 5.96 -1.50 -5.66
CA GLY A 56 6.20 -2.80 -5.08
C GLY A 56 5.62 -2.87 -3.67
N LEU A 57 5.21 -4.05 -3.28
CA LEU A 57 4.72 -4.31 -1.93
C LEU A 57 5.38 -5.58 -1.42
N CYS A 58 5.89 -5.53 -0.21
CA CYS A 58 6.53 -6.68 0.42
C CYS A 58 6.05 -6.80 1.85
N PHE A 59 5.77 -8.03 2.26
CA PHE A 59 5.51 -8.33 3.66
C PHE A 59 6.04 -9.71 4.00
N TYR A 60 6.24 -9.92 5.28
CA TYR A 60 6.74 -11.20 5.74
C TYR A 60 6.11 -11.56 7.09
N ALA A 61 5.95 -12.85 7.31
CA ALA A 61 5.39 -13.38 8.55
C ALA A 61 5.95 -14.78 8.80
N GLN A 62 6.49 -15.01 9.99
CA GLN A 62 6.95 -16.33 10.44
C GLN A 62 7.91 -17.02 9.47
N GLY A 63 8.84 -16.27 8.90
CA GLY A 63 9.84 -16.81 7.99
C GLY A 63 9.42 -16.92 6.53
N ASP A 64 8.14 -16.75 6.24
CA ASP A 64 7.65 -16.69 4.86
C ASP A 64 7.53 -15.25 4.41
N SER A 65 7.71 -14.98 3.13
CA SER A 65 7.58 -13.63 2.59
C SER A 65 6.87 -13.61 1.24
N VAL A 66 6.27 -12.48 0.96
CA VAL A 66 5.66 -12.20 -0.35
C VAL A 66 6.16 -10.83 -0.80
N CYS A 67 6.71 -10.77 -2.00
CA CYS A 67 7.11 -9.53 -2.66
C CYS A 67 6.35 -9.43 -3.97
N MET A 68 5.69 -8.30 -4.19
CA MET A 68 4.85 -8.11 -5.37
C MET A 68 5.24 -6.84 -6.09
N THR A 69 5.06 -6.85 -7.41
CA THR A 69 5.04 -5.63 -8.20
C THR A 69 3.62 -5.36 -8.67
N GLY A 70 3.30 -4.13 -8.94
CA GLY A 70 1.96 -3.77 -9.38
C GLY A 70 1.81 -2.27 -9.59
N ASP A 71 0.57 -1.84 -9.64
CA ASP A 71 0.22 -0.44 -9.85
C ASP A 71 -0.52 0.10 -8.63
N VAL A 72 -0.24 1.36 -8.31
CA VAL A 72 -0.86 2.06 -7.18
C VAL A 72 -1.72 3.21 -7.70
N GLU A 73 -2.97 3.21 -7.28
CA GLU A 73 -3.89 4.29 -7.55
C GLU A 73 -4.04 5.17 -6.31
N VAL A 74 -3.99 6.49 -6.50
CA VAL A 74 -4.29 7.45 -5.43
C VAL A 74 -5.78 7.72 -5.47
N ILE A 75 -6.49 7.33 -4.42
CA ILE A 75 -7.95 7.44 -4.34
C ILE A 75 -8.32 8.62 -3.45
N THR A 76 -9.10 9.52 -4.00
CA THR A 76 -9.66 10.69 -3.28
C THR A 76 -11.19 10.64 -3.18
N ASP A 77 -11.79 9.55 -3.66
CA ASP A 77 -13.24 9.37 -3.63
C ASP A 77 -13.76 9.40 -2.20
N ALA A 78 -14.76 10.26 -1.95
CA ALA A 78 -15.28 10.49 -0.60
C ALA A 78 -15.90 9.23 0.03
N ASP A 79 -16.58 8.43 -0.77
CA ASP A 79 -17.25 7.22 -0.26
C ASP A 79 -16.24 6.17 0.17
N ILE A 80 -15.18 5.99 -0.63
CA ILE A 80 -14.12 5.03 -0.29
C ILE A 80 -13.34 5.51 0.93
N LYS A 81 -13.03 6.79 1.01
CA LYS A 81 -12.35 7.37 2.16
C LYS A 81 -13.16 7.18 3.44
N GLN A 82 -14.47 7.37 3.36
CA GLN A 82 -15.37 7.17 4.50
C GLN A 82 -15.43 5.69 4.90
N GLU A 83 -15.55 4.80 3.94
CA GLU A 83 -15.64 3.36 4.18
C GLU A 83 -14.38 2.82 4.87
N LEU A 84 -13.21 3.29 4.46
CA LEU A 84 -11.92 2.78 4.96
C LEU A 84 -11.39 3.57 6.16
N TRP A 85 -12.12 4.60 6.61
CA TRP A 85 -11.72 5.39 7.78
C TRP A 85 -11.65 4.53 9.04
N GLN A 86 -10.60 4.74 9.84
CA GLN A 86 -10.44 4.13 11.16
C GLN A 86 -10.20 5.24 12.19
N ASP A 87 -10.77 5.07 13.39
CA ASP A 87 -10.77 6.14 14.39
C ASP A 87 -9.38 6.66 14.74
N TRP A 88 -8.36 5.81 14.73
CA TRP A 88 -7.00 6.24 15.06
C TRP A 88 -6.39 7.17 14.00
N PHE A 89 -6.96 7.23 12.80
CA PHE A 89 -6.50 8.13 11.74
C PHE A 89 -6.64 9.60 12.16
N ILE A 90 -7.52 9.92 13.11
CA ILE A 90 -7.76 11.29 13.54
C ILE A 90 -6.48 11.97 14.05
N ASN A 91 -5.53 11.21 14.57
CA ASN A 91 -4.26 11.76 15.04
C ASN A 91 -3.40 12.28 13.90
N HIS A 92 -3.61 11.78 12.69
CA HIS A 92 -2.88 12.19 11.49
C HIS A 92 -3.69 13.11 10.59
N PHE A 93 -5.03 12.98 10.63
CA PHE A 93 -5.96 13.72 9.78
C PHE A 93 -7.06 14.33 10.66
N PRO A 94 -6.77 15.50 11.29
CA PRO A 94 -7.71 16.10 12.24
C PRO A 94 -9.08 16.46 11.65
N GLY A 95 -9.15 16.65 10.33
CA GLY A 95 -10.40 16.91 9.64
C GLY A 95 -11.32 15.71 9.47
N GLY A 96 -10.89 14.52 9.91
CA GLY A 96 -11.68 13.30 9.80
C GLY A 96 -11.69 12.72 8.38
N PRO A 97 -12.69 11.89 8.05
CA PRO A 97 -12.77 11.25 6.74
C PRO A 97 -12.83 12.21 5.56
N THR A 98 -13.21 13.46 5.78
CA THR A 98 -13.25 14.48 4.73
C THR A 98 -12.02 15.37 4.69
N ASP A 99 -11.02 15.09 5.52
CA ASP A 99 -9.77 15.84 5.54
C ASP A 99 -9.11 15.75 4.15
N PRO A 100 -8.84 16.88 3.48
CA PRO A 100 -8.26 16.85 2.14
C PRO A 100 -6.85 16.25 2.08
N ASN A 101 -6.14 16.18 3.22
CA ASN A 101 -4.84 15.54 3.27
C ASN A 101 -4.94 14.03 3.42
N TYR A 102 -6.10 13.48 3.76
CA TYR A 102 -6.29 12.04 3.87
C TYR A 102 -6.62 11.45 2.50
N VAL A 103 -5.80 10.53 2.02
CA VAL A 103 -6.04 9.79 0.78
C VAL A 103 -5.79 8.30 1.00
N ILE A 104 -6.32 7.50 0.09
CA ILE A 104 -6.11 6.06 0.08
C ILE A 104 -5.20 5.70 -1.09
N LEU A 105 -4.25 4.81 -0.83
CA LEU A 105 -3.45 4.18 -1.87
C LEU A 105 -3.97 2.76 -2.07
N LYS A 106 -4.32 2.42 -3.30
CA LYS A 106 -4.77 1.07 -3.66
C LYS A 106 -3.70 0.42 -4.53
N PHE A 107 -3.09 -0.64 -4.01
CA PHE A 107 -2.09 -1.42 -4.73
C PHE A 107 -2.77 -2.62 -5.36
N GLU A 108 -2.55 -2.83 -6.66
CA GLU A 108 -3.00 -4.03 -7.37
C GLU A 108 -1.81 -4.74 -7.98
N ALA A 109 -1.57 -5.97 -7.55
CA ALA A 109 -0.43 -6.75 -7.98
C ALA A 109 -0.57 -7.28 -9.41
N ASN A 110 0.55 -7.33 -10.13
CA ASN A 110 0.64 -8.03 -11.42
C ASN A 110 1.57 -9.24 -11.36
N HIS A 111 2.54 -9.24 -10.45
CA HIS A 111 3.43 -10.37 -10.21
C HIS A 111 3.66 -10.51 -8.71
N ALA A 112 3.87 -11.75 -8.27
CA ALA A 112 4.20 -12.05 -6.89
C ALA A 112 5.35 -13.06 -6.84
N THR A 113 6.27 -12.84 -5.91
CA THR A 113 7.34 -13.78 -5.57
C THR A 113 7.13 -14.19 -4.13
N TYR A 114 6.97 -15.48 -3.91
CA TYR A 114 6.77 -16.07 -2.60
C TYR A 114 8.06 -16.75 -2.14
N TRP A 115 8.42 -16.54 -0.90
CA TRP A 115 9.38 -17.37 -0.19
C TRP A 115 8.61 -18.14 0.86
N ILE A 116 8.36 -19.42 0.57
CA ILE A 116 7.55 -20.27 1.44
C ILE A 116 8.27 -21.57 1.66
N GLU A 117 8.46 -21.93 2.92
CA GLU A 117 9.12 -23.15 3.32
C GLU A 117 10.49 -23.34 2.65
N GLY A 118 11.24 -22.24 2.54
CA GLY A 118 12.59 -22.24 1.99
C GLY A 118 12.66 -22.31 0.46
N LYS A 119 11.56 -22.02 -0.25
CA LYS A 119 11.52 -22.06 -1.71
C LYS A 119 10.93 -20.79 -2.29
N PHE A 120 11.51 -20.32 -3.40
CA PHE A 120 10.94 -19.24 -4.19
C PHE A 120 9.90 -19.77 -5.16
N VAL A 121 8.78 -19.08 -5.22
CA VAL A 121 7.72 -19.32 -6.21
C VAL A 121 7.33 -17.98 -6.83
N HIS A 122 7.37 -17.89 -8.15
CA HIS A 122 6.99 -16.68 -8.88
C HIS A 122 5.67 -16.92 -9.59
N ARG A 123 4.76 -15.94 -9.51
CA ARG A 123 3.46 -16.04 -10.17
C ARG A 123 3.07 -14.72 -10.81
N LYS A 124 2.46 -14.83 -11.98
CA LYS A 124 1.73 -13.72 -12.57
C LYS A 124 0.35 -13.69 -11.93
N VAL A 125 -0.04 -12.53 -11.49
CA VAL A 125 -1.34 -12.33 -10.84
C VAL A 125 -2.41 -12.02 -11.88
#